data_86b94044edd27f820d10bee91a0632c5
#
_entry.id   86b94044edd27f820d10bee91a0632c5
#
_cell.length_a   1.000
_cell.length_b   1.000
_cell.length_c   1.000
_cell.angle_alpha   90.00
_cell.angle_beta   90.00
_cell.angle_gamma   90.00
#
_symmetry.space_group_name_H-M   'P 1'
#
loop_
_entity.id
_entity.type
_entity.pdbx_description
1 polymer ?
#
loop_
_entity_poly.entity_id
_entity_poly.type
_entity_poly.pdbx_seq_one_letter_code
_entity_poly.pdbx_strand_id
1 'polypeptide(L)'
;MAGSSKLKKHSRIRLIFQACFAAISNGYIKGFSHGKIFEGGSKAVCLPGMNCYSCPGALGACPIGSLQATLNAREYRISMYVVGLLVIFGIILGRFVCGFLCPFGLVQDLLFKIPFVKKIRRLPGEKGLRWLRFVFLGIFVILLPMFVIDITGLGEPWFCKWICPVGTLEGGVPLVLLDKGMREAAGFIFRWKVLILLITLFSSIIICRPFCRYVCPLGAVYGIFNKISFYRFKIDTEKCTECASCQKSCKLDIPVWRNPNSMDCIRCGDCKTVCPNKAIKFTVSNVEK
;
A
#
# COMPACT_ATOMS: atom_id res chain seq x y z
N MET A 1 2.72 30.98 10.32
CA MET A 1 4.01 30.24 10.33
C MET A 1 4.02 28.98 11.22
N ALA A 2 3.38 28.96 12.37
CA ALA A 2 3.35 27.82 13.32
C ALA A 2 2.75 26.50 12.75
N GLY A 3 1.76 26.57 11.86
CA GLY A 3 1.16 25.36 11.26
C GLY A 3 2.09 24.57 10.34
N SER A 4 2.99 25.24 9.64
CA SER A 4 3.96 24.59 8.75
C SER A 4 5.01 23.77 9.50
N SER A 5 5.47 24.25 10.67
CA SER A 5 6.44 23.54 11.53
C SER A 5 5.82 22.28 12.14
N LYS A 6 4.60 22.36 12.66
CA LYS A 6 3.87 21.20 13.22
C LYS A 6 3.62 20.13 12.15
N LEU A 7 3.24 20.53 10.93
CA LEU A 7 3.03 19.59 9.81
C LEU A 7 4.32 18.87 9.43
N LYS A 8 5.45 19.58 9.36
CA LYS A 8 6.76 18.98 9.08
C LYS A 8 7.17 17.97 10.16
N LYS A 9 6.98 18.31 11.46
CA LYS A 9 7.26 17.41 12.58
C LYS A 9 6.40 16.14 12.50
N HIS A 10 5.09 16.28 12.28
CA HIS A 10 4.17 15.15 12.14
C HIS A 10 4.54 14.24 10.96
N SER A 11 4.84 14.81 9.80
CA SER A 11 5.28 14.05 8.62
C SER A 11 6.60 13.30 8.86
N ARG A 12 7.54 13.85 9.64
CA ARG A 12 8.80 13.17 10.03
C ARG A 12 8.52 11.98 10.93
N ILE A 13 7.70 12.14 11.97
CA ILE A 13 7.34 11.05 12.89
C ILE A 13 6.70 9.89 12.12
N ARG A 14 5.78 10.19 11.21
CA ARG A 14 5.15 9.17 10.37
C ARG A 14 6.17 8.40 9.52
N LEU A 15 7.14 9.09 8.91
CA LEU A 15 8.17 8.45 8.11
C LEU A 15 9.11 7.58 8.95
N ILE A 16 9.47 8.04 10.15
CA ILE A 16 10.27 7.24 11.09
C ILE A 16 9.52 5.96 11.43
N PHE A 17 8.23 6.05 11.76
CA PHE A 17 7.42 4.88 12.07
C PHE A 17 7.34 3.90 10.90
N GLN A 18 7.14 4.40 9.67
CA GLN A 18 7.15 3.57 8.46
C GLN A 18 8.52 2.92 8.23
N ALA A 19 9.61 3.67 8.44
CA ALA A 19 10.97 3.16 8.27
C ALA A 19 11.30 2.07 9.30
N CYS A 20 10.93 2.27 10.56
CA CYS A 20 11.09 1.26 11.60
C CYS A 20 10.30 -0.01 11.27
N PHE A 21 9.06 0.12 10.85
CA PHE A 21 8.25 -1.05 10.45
C PHE A 21 8.83 -1.75 9.22
N ALA A 22 9.30 -1.01 8.21
CA ALA A 22 9.94 -1.56 7.03
C ALA A 22 11.26 -2.29 7.39
N ALA A 23 12.06 -1.75 8.31
CA ALA A 23 13.27 -2.39 8.80
C ALA A 23 12.99 -3.68 9.58
N ILE A 24 11.97 -3.67 10.44
CA ILE A 24 11.56 -4.86 11.20
C ILE A 24 11.01 -5.93 10.25
N SER A 25 10.16 -5.56 9.31
CA SER A 25 9.54 -6.51 8.37
C SER A 25 10.52 -7.10 7.37
N ASN A 26 11.65 -6.44 7.11
CA ASN A 26 12.72 -6.88 6.19
C ASN A 26 14.06 -7.06 6.92
N GLY A 27 14.04 -7.50 8.16
CA GLY A 27 15.20 -7.58 9.05
C GLY A 27 16.20 -8.70 8.75
N TYR A 28 15.93 -9.59 7.80
CA TYR A 28 16.85 -10.68 7.47
C TYR A 28 17.96 -10.21 6.51
N ILE A 29 18.92 -9.48 7.05
CA ILE A 29 20.05 -8.89 6.28
C ILE A 29 20.90 -9.97 5.60
N LYS A 30 21.05 -11.14 6.24
CA LYS A 30 21.81 -12.27 5.66
C LYS A 30 21.27 -12.73 4.30
N GLY A 31 19.97 -12.58 4.04
CA GLY A 31 19.37 -12.89 2.75
C GLY A 31 19.95 -12.06 1.60
N PHE A 32 20.26 -10.80 1.85
CA PHE A 32 20.87 -9.92 0.85
C PHE A 32 22.36 -10.27 0.61
N SER A 33 23.10 -10.71 1.64
CA SER A 33 24.51 -11.08 1.46
C SER A 33 24.69 -12.41 0.73
N HIS A 34 23.76 -13.33 0.84
CA HIS A 34 23.83 -14.67 0.23
C HIS A 34 22.93 -14.85 -1.01
N GLY A 35 22.14 -13.84 -1.39
CA GLY A 35 21.18 -13.95 -2.50
C GLY A 35 20.07 -15.00 -2.27
N LYS A 36 19.80 -15.37 -1.01
CA LYS A 36 18.81 -16.40 -0.65
C LYS A 36 17.59 -15.78 0.05
N ILE A 37 16.42 -16.34 -0.28
CA ILE A 37 15.16 -15.96 0.36
C ILE A 37 15.10 -16.57 1.76
N PHE A 38 14.60 -15.83 2.74
CA PHE A 38 14.35 -16.34 4.09
C PHE A 38 13.28 -17.43 4.08
N GLU A 39 13.55 -18.58 4.69
CA GLU A 39 12.69 -19.78 4.74
C GLU A 39 12.17 -20.08 6.15
N GLY A 40 12.38 -19.19 7.11
CA GLY A 40 11.95 -19.40 8.50
C GLY A 40 10.43 -19.41 8.70
N GLY A 41 9.95 -20.01 9.78
CA GLY A 41 8.53 -20.16 10.11
C GLY A 41 7.73 -18.83 10.17
N SER A 42 8.38 -17.70 10.44
CA SER A 42 7.72 -16.39 10.41
C SER A 42 7.21 -15.98 9.02
N LYS A 43 7.72 -16.61 7.96
CA LYS A 43 7.24 -16.40 6.58
C LYS A 43 5.77 -16.82 6.37
N ALA A 44 5.27 -17.72 7.20
CA ALA A 44 3.86 -18.11 7.20
C ALA A 44 2.93 -16.98 7.71
N VAL A 45 3.48 -16.00 8.41
CA VAL A 45 2.72 -14.86 8.93
C VAL A 45 2.60 -13.78 7.87
N CYS A 46 1.35 -13.40 7.52
CA CYS A 46 1.09 -12.29 6.62
C CYS A 46 1.24 -10.95 7.34
N LEU A 47 2.03 -10.05 6.73
CA LEU A 47 2.14 -8.67 7.18
C LEU A 47 0.98 -7.83 6.63
N PRO A 48 0.48 -6.83 7.37
CA PRO A 48 -0.67 -6.06 6.92
C PRO A 48 -0.38 -5.13 5.72
N GLY A 49 0.90 -4.86 5.41
CA GLY A 49 1.36 -4.01 4.30
C GLY A 49 1.76 -4.79 3.05
N MET A 50 2.06 -4.06 1.97
CA MET A 50 2.70 -4.64 0.78
C MET A 50 4.18 -4.88 1.09
N ASN A 51 4.56 -6.14 1.26
CA ASN A 51 5.92 -6.62 1.49
C ASN A 51 6.11 -7.92 0.73
N CYS A 52 7.02 -7.96 -0.25
CA CYS A 52 7.12 -9.10 -1.15
C CYS A 52 7.67 -10.35 -0.43
N TYR A 53 6.98 -11.48 -0.55
CA TYR A 53 7.45 -12.76 0.02
C TYR A 53 8.76 -13.24 -0.61
N SER A 54 9.04 -12.83 -1.86
CA SER A 54 10.30 -13.17 -2.55
C SER A 54 11.45 -12.22 -2.22
N CYS A 55 11.24 -11.22 -1.35
CA CYS A 55 12.33 -10.37 -0.87
C CYS A 55 13.31 -11.19 -0.02
N PRO A 56 14.62 -11.09 -0.28
CA PRO A 56 15.63 -11.78 0.53
C PRO A 56 15.57 -11.44 2.01
N GLY A 57 15.21 -10.18 2.34
CA GLY A 57 15.11 -9.70 3.71
C GLY A 57 13.77 -9.91 4.39
N ALA A 58 12.71 -10.27 3.67
CA ALA A 58 11.35 -10.29 4.20
C ALA A 58 11.12 -11.43 5.21
N LEU A 59 10.75 -11.07 6.43
CA LEU A 59 10.41 -11.99 7.51
C LEU A 59 8.95 -12.49 7.46
N GLY A 60 8.09 -11.84 6.68
CA GLY A 60 6.69 -12.23 6.52
C GLY A 60 6.22 -12.11 5.08
N ALA A 61 5.01 -12.59 4.79
CA ALA A 61 4.44 -12.66 3.46
C ALA A 61 3.48 -11.48 3.16
N CYS A 62 3.33 -11.15 1.87
CA CYS A 62 2.33 -10.21 1.38
C CYS A 62 0.95 -10.87 1.38
N PRO A 63 -0.10 -10.28 1.97
CA PRO A 63 -1.43 -10.88 2.00
C PRO A 63 -2.06 -11.03 0.60
N ILE A 64 -1.73 -10.14 -0.34
CA ILE A 64 -2.20 -10.28 -1.74
C ILE A 64 -1.52 -11.43 -2.46
N GLY A 65 -0.21 -11.61 -2.23
CA GLY A 65 0.52 -12.77 -2.78
C GLY A 65 0.02 -14.08 -2.20
N SER A 66 -0.18 -14.13 -0.88
CA SER A 66 -0.71 -15.30 -0.18
C SER A 66 -2.14 -15.63 -0.62
N LEU A 67 -2.99 -14.62 -0.84
CA LEU A 67 -4.34 -14.81 -1.35
C LEU A 67 -4.32 -15.45 -2.74
N GLN A 68 -3.49 -14.94 -3.66
CA GLN A 68 -3.36 -15.52 -5.00
C GLN A 68 -2.81 -16.95 -4.93
N ALA A 69 -1.80 -17.22 -4.09
CA ALA A 69 -1.24 -18.55 -3.94
C ALA A 69 -2.27 -19.58 -3.47
N THR A 70 -3.22 -19.19 -2.63
CA THR A 70 -4.28 -20.09 -2.16
C THR A 70 -5.42 -20.26 -3.17
N LEU A 71 -5.72 -19.22 -3.95
CA LEU A 71 -6.69 -19.31 -5.05
C LEU A 71 -6.16 -20.14 -6.23
N ASN A 72 -4.85 -20.21 -6.41
CA ASN A 72 -4.19 -21.04 -7.41
C ASN A 72 -4.20 -22.54 -7.09
N ALA A 73 -4.50 -22.92 -5.86
CA ALA A 73 -4.48 -24.32 -5.47
C ALA A 73 -5.60 -25.09 -6.16
N ARG A 74 -5.30 -26.34 -6.58
CA ARG A 74 -6.19 -27.24 -7.31
C ARG A 74 -7.57 -27.44 -6.65
N GLU A 75 -7.66 -27.17 -5.34
CA GLU A 75 -8.89 -27.33 -4.55
C GLU A 75 -9.63 -26.01 -4.31
N TYR A 76 -9.25 -24.91 -4.97
CA TYR A 76 -9.87 -23.56 -4.80
C TYR A 76 -10.08 -23.15 -3.34
N ARG A 77 -9.17 -23.54 -2.45
CA ARG A 77 -9.28 -23.23 -1.02
C ARG A 77 -8.94 -21.77 -0.77
N ILE A 78 -9.94 -20.96 -0.49
CA ILE A 78 -9.72 -19.61 0.03
C ILE A 78 -9.10 -19.76 1.42
N SER A 79 -7.89 -19.25 1.60
CA SER A 79 -7.28 -19.23 2.93
C SER A 79 -8.06 -18.30 3.87
N MET A 80 -8.87 -18.89 4.74
CA MET A 80 -9.62 -18.15 5.76
C MET A 80 -8.70 -17.33 6.67
N TYR A 81 -7.45 -17.80 6.87
CA TYR A 81 -6.43 -17.05 7.60
C TYR A 81 -6.11 -15.71 6.91
N VAL A 82 -5.82 -15.71 5.61
CA VAL A 82 -5.45 -14.49 4.87
C VAL A 82 -6.63 -13.54 4.79
N VAL A 83 -7.82 -14.05 4.48
CA VAL A 83 -9.05 -13.25 4.43
C VAL A 83 -9.39 -12.69 5.81
N GLY A 84 -9.34 -13.50 6.85
CA GLY A 84 -9.58 -13.09 8.24
C GLY A 84 -8.61 -11.98 8.68
N LEU A 85 -7.33 -12.12 8.36
CA LEU A 85 -6.32 -11.11 8.65
C LEU A 85 -6.62 -9.79 7.92
N LEU A 86 -6.96 -9.83 6.64
CA LEU A 86 -7.34 -8.64 5.87
C LEU A 86 -8.58 -7.96 6.45
N VAL A 87 -9.58 -8.75 6.86
CA VAL A 87 -10.82 -8.26 7.47
C VAL A 87 -10.53 -7.63 8.84
N ILE A 88 -9.76 -8.30 9.71
CA ILE A 88 -9.40 -7.79 11.04
C ILE A 88 -8.66 -6.46 10.95
N PHE A 89 -7.58 -6.39 10.17
CA PHE A 89 -6.85 -5.14 9.98
C PHE A 89 -7.70 -4.08 9.27
N GLY A 90 -8.56 -4.49 8.34
CA GLY A 90 -9.50 -3.62 7.67
C GLY A 90 -10.50 -2.97 8.63
N ILE A 91 -11.13 -3.76 9.50
CA ILE A 91 -12.12 -3.30 10.48
C ILE A 91 -11.46 -2.45 11.57
N ILE A 92 -10.28 -2.84 12.06
CA ILE A 92 -9.62 -2.09 13.14
C ILE A 92 -9.02 -0.80 12.60
N LEU A 93 -8.19 -0.87 11.56
CA LEU A 93 -7.33 0.22 11.12
C LEU A 93 -7.71 0.82 9.76
N GLY A 94 -8.41 0.07 8.89
CA GLY A 94 -8.66 0.50 7.51
C GLY A 94 -7.37 0.85 6.77
N ARG A 95 -7.36 1.93 6.00
CA ARG A 95 -6.17 2.38 5.25
C ARG A 95 -5.09 3.07 6.10
N PHE A 96 -5.22 3.13 7.41
CA PHE A 96 -4.13 3.52 8.30
C PHE A 96 -2.90 2.63 8.08
N VAL A 97 -3.10 1.33 7.84
CA VAL A 97 -2.06 0.38 7.44
C VAL A 97 -1.24 0.91 6.27
N CYS A 98 -1.90 1.41 5.22
CA CYS A 98 -1.22 1.99 4.06
C CYS A 98 -0.44 3.27 4.40
N GLY A 99 -0.90 4.02 5.40
CA GLY A 99 -0.27 5.27 5.85
C GLY A 99 0.97 5.07 6.70
N PHE A 100 1.03 4.00 7.50
CA PHE A 100 2.04 3.82 8.56
C PHE A 100 2.82 2.50 8.48
N LEU A 101 2.23 1.42 7.95
CA LEU A 101 2.79 0.07 8.01
C LEU A 101 3.24 -0.47 6.63
N CYS A 102 3.11 0.30 5.56
CA CYS A 102 3.44 -0.20 4.22
C CYS A 102 4.85 0.24 3.78
N PRO A 103 5.82 -0.68 3.59
CA PRO A 103 7.17 -0.35 3.13
C PRO A 103 7.18 0.34 1.76
N PHE A 104 6.40 -0.17 0.81
CA PHE A 104 6.30 0.44 -0.52
C PHE A 104 5.64 1.84 -0.49
N GLY A 105 4.74 2.07 0.48
CA GLY A 105 4.19 3.40 0.74
C GLY A 105 5.26 4.39 1.21
N LEU A 106 6.25 3.93 1.99
CA LEU A 106 7.41 4.73 2.40
C LEU A 106 8.25 5.15 1.19
N VAL A 107 8.57 4.22 0.27
CA VAL A 107 9.35 4.51 -0.94
C VAL A 107 8.66 5.62 -1.76
N GLN A 108 7.35 5.50 -2.01
CA GLN A 108 6.60 6.51 -2.74
C GLN A 108 6.55 7.87 -2.02
N ASP A 109 6.43 7.87 -0.67
CA ASP A 109 6.43 9.12 0.10
C ASP A 109 7.81 9.81 0.10
N LEU A 110 8.91 9.06 0.07
CA LEU A 110 10.27 9.59 -0.05
C LEU A 110 10.48 10.22 -1.44
N LEU A 111 10.12 9.52 -2.51
CA LEU A 111 10.22 10.03 -3.86
C LEU A 111 9.37 11.30 -4.06
N PHE A 112 8.16 11.33 -3.50
CA PHE A 112 7.32 12.51 -3.57
C PHE A 112 7.91 13.75 -2.88
N LYS A 113 8.87 13.60 -1.95
CA LYS A 113 9.55 14.72 -1.29
C LYS A 113 10.59 15.41 -2.17
N ILE A 114 11.02 14.81 -3.27
CA ILE A 114 12.00 15.39 -4.19
C ILE A 114 11.45 16.71 -4.75
N PRO A 115 12.12 17.85 -4.56
CA PRO A 115 11.53 19.19 -4.81
C PRO A 115 11.53 19.63 -6.27
N PHE A 116 12.27 18.95 -7.15
CA PHE A 116 12.57 19.42 -8.51
C PHE A 116 11.40 19.47 -9.49
N VAL A 117 10.25 18.83 -9.20
CA VAL A 117 9.14 18.70 -10.14
C VAL A 117 7.86 19.27 -9.56
N LYS A 118 7.07 19.96 -10.40
CA LYS A 118 5.73 20.46 -10.04
C LYS A 118 4.82 19.29 -9.66
N LYS A 119 4.31 19.31 -8.43
CA LYS A 119 3.46 18.24 -7.91
C LYS A 119 2.04 18.34 -8.44
N ILE A 120 1.54 17.23 -8.99
CA ILE A 120 0.17 17.12 -9.48
C ILE A 120 -0.67 16.45 -8.39
N ARG A 121 -1.76 17.12 -7.99
CA ARG A 121 -2.69 16.60 -6.97
C ARG A 121 -3.88 15.87 -7.58
N ARG A 122 -4.32 16.31 -8.75
CA ARG A 122 -5.45 15.73 -9.51
C ARG A 122 -5.05 15.49 -10.96
N LEU A 123 -5.46 14.34 -11.47
CA LEU A 123 -5.42 14.03 -12.89
C LEU A 123 -6.81 14.23 -13.51
N PRO A 124 -6.89 14.58 -14.80
CA PRO A 124 -8.16 14.53 -15.50
C PRO A 124 -8.73 13.10 -15.45
N GLY A 125 -10.03 12.92 -15.26
CA GLY A 125 -10.65 11.60 -15.12
C GLY A 125 -10.34 10.85 -13.83
N GLU A 126 -9.83 11.51 -12.80
CA GLU A 126 -9.37 10.88 -11.55
C GLU A 126 -10.39 9.97 -10.88
N LYS A 127 -11.68 10.29 -10.95
CA LYS A 127 -12.74 9.46 -10.36
C LYS A 127 -12.73 8.05 -10.98
N GLY A 128 -12.61 7.94 -12.30
CA GLY A 128 -12.49 6.67 -13.01
C GLY A 128 -11.17 5.95 -12.70
N LEU A 129 -10.04 6.68 -12.72
CA LEU A 129 -8.72 6.12 -12.41
C LEU A 129 -8.66 5.49 -11.00
N ARG A 130 -9.36 6.06 -10.02
CA ARG A 130 -9.42 5.50 -8.66
C ARG A 130 -10.18 4.17 -8.58
N TRP A 131 -11.10 3.92 -9.51
CA TRP A 131 -11.81 2.65 -9.61
C TRP A 131 -10.94 1.54 -10.20
N LEU A 132 -9.90 1.89 -10.95
CA LEU A 132 -9.01 0.93 -11.59
C LEU A 132 -8.39 -0.07 -10.60
N ARG A 133 -8.10 0.33 -9.36
CA ARG A 133 -7.60 -0.57 -8.31
C ARG A 133 -8.58 -1.71 -7.97
N PHE A 134 -9.91 -1.48 -8.11
CA PHE A 134 -10.92 -2.52 -7.90
C PHE A 134 -10.97 -3.48 -9.09
N VAL A 135 -10.72 -2.99 -10.30
CA VAL A 135 -10.55 -3.80 -11.51
C VAL A 135 -9.32 -4.70 -11.35
N PHE A 136 -8.19 -4.16 -10.88
CA PHE A 136 -7.01 -4.97 -10.60
C PHE A 136 -7.27 -6.01 -9.51
N LEU A 137 -7.98 -5.67 -8.46
CA LEU A 137 -8.37 -6.61 -7.41
C LEU A 137 -9.27 -7.72 -7.97
N GLY A 138 -10.34 -7.37 -8.69
CA GLY A 138 -11.30 -8.34 -9.21
C GLY A 138 -10.71 -9.23 -10.30
N ILE A 139 -10.08 -8.64 -11.31
CA ILE A 139 -9.60 -9.39 -12.48
C ILE A 139 -8.28 -10.10 -12.16
N PHE A 140 -7.24 -9.36 -11.75
CA PHE A 140 -5.87 -9.92 -11.66
C PHE A 140 -5.58 -10.66 -10.35
N VAL A 141 -6.30 -10.37 -9.27
CA VAL A 141 -6.07 -11.04 -7.97
C VAL A 141 -7.06 -12.17 -7.74
N ILE A 142 -8.31 -12.07 -8.24
CA ILE A 142 -9.35 -13.06 -7.99
C ILE A 142 -9.65 -13.89 -9.26
N LEU A 143 -10.16 -13.26 -10.33
CA LEU A 143 -10.67 -14.00 -11.48
C LEU A 143 -9.57 -14.76 -12.24
N LEU A 144 -8.50 -14.08 -12.66
CA LEU A 144 -7.46 -14.73 -13.46
C LEU A 144 -6.78 -15.89 -12.71
N PRO A 145 -6.39 -15.79 -11.43
CA PRO A 145 -5.84 -16.94 -10.70
C PRO A 145 -6.80 -18.12 -10.57
N MET A 146 -8.11 -17.88 -10.52
CA MET A 146 -9.10 -18.94 -10.40
C MET A 146 -9.42 -19.64 -11.72
N PHE A 147 -9.46 -18.89 -12.82
CA PHE A 147 -9.99 -19.42 -14.10
C PHE A 147 -8.90 -19.74 -15.12
N VAL A 148 -7.74 -19.07 -15.05
CA VAL A 148 -6.64 -19.33 -15.98
C VAL A 148 -5.64 -20.27 -15.31
N ILE A 149 -5.83 -21.56 -15.60
CA ILE A 149 -5.04 -22.66 -15.04
C ILE A 149 -4.03 -23.09 -16.11
N ASP A 150 -2.78 -23.30 -15.72
CA ASP A 150 -1.73 -23.83 -16.59
C ASP A 150 -1.92 -25.33 -16.85
N ILE A 151 -1.15 -25.90 -17.80
CA ILE A 151 -1.12 -27.32 -18.18
C ILE A 151 -0.92 -28.23 -16.95
N THR A 152 -0.25 -27.72 -15.90
CA THR A 152 -0.03 -28.41 -14.64
C THR A 152 -1.23 -28.40 -13.69
N GLY A 153 -2.33 -27.71 -14.05
CA GLY A 153 -3.52 -27.54 -13.22
C GLY A 153 -3.35 -26.53 -12.07
N LEU A 154 -2.28 -25.71 -12.12
CA LEU A 154 -2.03 -24.64 -11.17
C LEU A 154 -2.29 -23.28 -11.82
N GLY A 155 -3.00 -22.40 -11.14
CA GLY A 155 -3.18 -21.02 -11.59
C GLY A 155 -1.91 -20.20 -11.34
N GLU A 156 -1.67 -19.17 -12.12
CA GLU A 156 -0.55 -18.25 -11.91
C GLU A 156 -0.95 -17.06 -11.04
N PRO A 157 -0.04 -16.52 -10.21
CA PRO A 157 -0.29 -15.29 -9.47
C PRO A 157 -0.18 -14.06 -10.39
N TRP A 158 -1.15 -13.84 -11.24
CA TRP A 158 -1.17 -12.86 -12.32
C TRP A 158 -0.77 -11.45 -11.89
N PHE A 159 -1.32 -10.94 -10.80
CA PHE A 159 -0.96 -9.61 -10.32
C PHE A 159 0.53 -9.54 -9.91
N CYS A 160 1.01 -10.53 -9.16
CA CYS A 160 2.41 -10.56 -8.70
C CYS A 160 3.37 -10.77 -9.86
N LYS A 161 3.02 -11.64 -10.83
CA LYS A 161 3.86 -11.99 -11.97
C LYS A 161 3.97 -10.85 -12.98
N TRP A 162 2.87 -10.14 -13.29
CA TRP A 162 2.81 -9.22 -14.41
C TRP A 162 2.78 -7.75 -14.04
N ILE A 163 2.25 -7.36 -12.86
CA ILE A 163 1.93 -5.97 -12.55
C ILE A 163 2.68 -5.43 -11.35
N CYS A 164 2.91 -6.26 -10.31
CA CYS A 164 3.36 -5.79 -9.01
C CYS A 164 4.79 -5.20 -9.04
N PRO A 165 4.98 -3.87 -8.87
CA PRO A 165 6.30 -3.26 -8.81
C PRO A 165 7.01 -3.54 -7.48
N VAL A 166 6.27 -3.87 -6.42
CA VAL A 166 6.82 -4.16 -5.10
C VAL A 166 7.69 -5.41 -5.17
N GLY A 167 7.18 -6.48 -5.82
CA GLY A 167 7.94 -7.71 -6.01
C GLY A 167 9.19 -7.52 -6.86
N THR A 168 9.15 -6.60 -7.82
CA THR A 168 10.32 -6.26 -8.64
C THR A 168 11.36 -5.49 -7.83
N LEU A 169 10.94 -4.49 -7.05
CA LEU A 169 11.84 -3.66 -6.24
C LEU A 169 12.48 -4.44 -5.09
N GLU A 170 11.68 -5.18 -4.33
CA GLU A 170 12.12 -5.82 -3.09
C GLU A 170 12.73 -7.22 -3.32
N GLY A 171 12.27 -7.95 -4.34
CA GLY A 171 12.71 -9.30 -4.66
C GLY A 171 13.49 -9.39 -5.97
N GLY A 172 12.89 -9.01 -7.10
CA GLY A 172 13.47 -9.21 -8.42
C GLY A 172 14.81 -8.52 -8.63
N VAL A 173 14.89 -7.22 -8.36
CA VAL A 173 16.12 -6.43 -8.54
C VAL A 173 17.25 -6.92 -7.62
N PRO A 174 17.05 -7.08 -6.29
CA PRO A 174 18.09 -7.60 -5.43
C PRO A 174 18.60 -9.00 -5.84
N LEU A 175 17.70 -9.93 -6.15
CA LEU A 175 18.08 -11.29 -6.52
C LEU A 175 18.85 -11.34 -7.84
N VAL A 176 18.43 -10.61 -8.87
CA VAL A 176 19.13 -10.55 -10.16
C VAL A 176 20.52 -9.88 -10.03
N LEU A 177 20.67 -8.94 -9.10
CA LEU A 177 21.97 -8.30 -8.85
C LEU A 177 22.94 -9.22 -8.09
N LEU A 178 22.43 -10.02 -7.15
CA LEU A 178 23.22 -10.83 -6.23
C LEU A 178 23.53 -12.23 -6.78
N ASP A 179 22.61 -12.83 -7.52
CA ASP A 179 22.73 -14.21 -8.02
C ASP A 179 22.95 -14.25 -9.54
N LYS A 180 24.02 -14.95 -9.99
CA LYS A 180 24.37 -15.08 -11.41
C LYS A 180 23.33 -15.90 -12.19
N GLY A 181 22.81 -16.98 -11.60
CA GLY A 181 21.79 -17.82 -12.22
C GLY A 181 20.49 -17.09 -12.45
N MET A 182 20.04 -16.28 -11.46
CA MET A 182 18.87 -15.42 -11.62
C MET A 182 19.06 -14.34 -12.68
N ARG A 183 20.29 -13.85 -12.86
CA ARG A 183 20.62 -12.88 -13.92
C ARG A 183 20.51 -13.48 -15.31
N GLU A 184 21.01 -14.70 -15.50
CA GLU A 184 20.93 -15.42 -16.77
C GLU A 184 19.48 -15.82 -17.10
N ALA A 185 18.68 -16.15 -16.08
CA ALA A 185 17.27 -16.47 -16.21
C ALA A 185 16.36 -15.22 -16.42
N ALA A 186 16.90 -14.01 -16.30
CA ALA A 186 16.14 -12.77 -16.41
C ALA A 186 15.68 -12.49 -17.86
N GLY A 187 14.51 -13.03 -18.21
CA GLY A 187 13.88 -12.92 -19.53
C GLY A 187 12.99 -11.68 -19.72
N PHE A 188 12.08 -11.78 -20.70
CA PHE A 188 11.13 -10.71 -21.08
C PHE A 188 10.29 -10.23 -19.89
N ILE A 189 9.75 -11.12 -19.07
CA ILE A 189 8.89 -10.78 -17.92
C ILE A 189 9.62 -9.87 -16.94
N PHE A 190 10.91 -10.14 -16.66
CA PHE A 190 11.70 -9.30 -15.77
C PHE A 190 11.86 -7.87 -16.34
N ARG A 191 12.22 -7.74 -17.62
CA ARG A 191 12.34 -6.43 -18.30
C ARG A 191 11.02 -5.64 -18.28
N TRP A 192 9.90 -6.31 -18.57
CA TRP A 192 8.55 -5.74 -18.47
C TRP A 192 8.25 -5.21 -17.07
N LYS A 193 8.53 -5.99 -16.03
CA LYS A 193 8.32 -5.60 -14.63
C LYS A 193 9.23 -4.45 -14.19
N VAL A 194 10.47 -4.42 -14.67
CA VAL A 194 11.37 -3.28 -14.45
C VAL A 194 10.80 -2.01 -15.08
N LEU A 195 10.25 -2.09 -16.28
CA LEU A 195 9.58 -0.96 -16.93
C LEU A 195 8.41 -0.43 -16.06
N ILE A 196 7.54 -1.31 -15.57
CA ILE A 196 6.43 -0.92 -14.67
C ILE A 196 6.97 -0.29 -13.38
N LEU A 197 8.04 -0.85 -12.81
CA LEU A 197 8.69 -0.29 -11.63
C LEU A 197 9.18 1.13 -11.91
N LEU A 198 9.91 1.35 -13.00
CA LEU A 198 10.41 2.67 -13.38
C LEU A 198 9.28 3.67 -13.57
N ILE A 199 8.21 3.32 -14.30
CA ILE A 199 7.02 4.16 -14.48
C ILE A 199 6.42 4.51 -13.11
N THR A 200 6.32 3.55 -12.18
CA THR A 200 5.79 3.76 -10.84
C THR A 200 6.68 4.70 -10.02
N LEU A 201 7.99 4.54 -10.07
CA LEU A 201 8.93 5.40 -9.36
C LEU A 201 8.91 6.82 -9.90
N PHE A 202 8.98 7.02 -11.22
CA PHE A 202 8.90 8.34 -11.86
C PHE A 202 7.56 9.03 -11.56
N SER A 203 6.44 8.32 -11.71
CA SER A 203 5.14 8.89 -11.39
C SER A 203 5.00 9.25 -9.90
N SER A 204 5.70 8.53 -8.99
CA SER A 204 5.72 8.83 -7.55
C SER A 204 6.46 10.13 -7.21
N ILE A 205 7.35 10.61 -8.08
CA ILE A 205 7.98 11.91 -7.93
C ILE A 205 6.96 13.04 -8.18
N ILE A 206 6.03 12.85 -9.10
CA ILE A 206 5.06 13.86 -9.56
C ILE A 206 3.74 13.78 -8.78
N ILE A 207 3.24 12.56 -8.57
CA ILE A 207 1.93 12.27 -7.97
C ILE A 207 2.15 11.58 -6.62
N CYS A 208 1.39 12.00 -5.60
CA CYS A 208 1.45 11.34 -4.29
C CYS A 208 0.86 9.93 -4.37
N ARG A 209 1.71 8.92 -4.16
CA ARG A 209 1.36 7.50 -4.08
C ARG A 209 0.53 7.00 -5.27
N PRO A 210 0.98 7.12 -6.52
CA PRO A 210 0.19 6.76 -7.70
C PRO A 210 -0.18 5.27 -7.71
N PHE A 211 0.73 4.38 -7.38
CA PHE A 211 0.45 2.95 -7.30
C PHE A 211 -0.64 2.63 -6.25
N CYS A 212 -0.50 3.14 -5.03
CA CYS A 212 -1.48 2.93 -3.95
C CYS A 212 -2.85 3.54 -4.27
N ARG A 213 -2.88 4.57 -5.13
CA ARG A 213 -4.08 5.32 -5.48
C ARG A 213 -4.87 4.65 -6.60
N TYR A 214 -4.18 4.07 -7.59
CA TYR A 214 -4.80 3.62 -8.85
C TYR A 214 -4.69 2.11 -9.12
N VAL A 215 -3.65 1.44 -8.60
CA VAL A 215 -3.33 0.05 -8.99
C VAL A 215 -3.41 -0.92 -7.83
N CYS A 216 -3.03 -0.51 -6.62
CA CYS A 216 -2.83 -1.40 -5.49
C CYS A 216 -4.12 -2.11 -5.03
N PRO A 217 -4.22 -3.46 -5.13
CA PRO A 217 -5.38 -4.22 -4.71
C PRO A 217 -5.56 -4.20 -3.18
N LEU A 218 -4.47 -4.20 -2.40
CA LEU A 218 -4.54 -4.07 -0.95
C LEU A 218 -5.14 -2.71 -0.55
N GLY A 219 -4.80 -1.64 -1.30
CA GLY A 219 -5.42 -0.33 -1.14
C GLY A 219 -6.91 -0.31 -1.49
N ALA A 220 -7.38 -1.18 -2.39
CA ALA A 220 -8.80 -1.37 -2.67
C ALA A 220 -9.50 -2.02 -1.48
N VAL A 221 -8.98 -3.15 -0.98
CA VAL A 221 -9.54 -3.88 0.17
C VAL A 221 -9.67 -2.97 1.38
N TYR A 222 -8.56 -2.39 1.87
CA TYR A 222 -8.62 -1.50 3.04
C TYR A 222 -9.42 -0.22 2.79
N GLY A 223 -9.55 0.20 1.53
CA GLY A 223 -10.38 1.33 1.15
C GLY A 223 -11.86 1.10 1.45
N ILE A 224 -12.37 -0.09 1.17
CA ILE A 224 -13.75 -0.49 1.49
C ILE A 224 -14.01 -0.36 2.99
N PHE A 225 -13.07 -0.88 3.79
CA PHE A 225 -13.18 -0.84 5.26
C PHE A 225 -13.05 0.55 5.88
N ASN A 226 -12.53 1.56 5.16
CA ASN A 226 -12.39 2.92 5.70
C ASN A 226 -13.72 3.52 6.22
N LYS A 227 -14.85 3.11 5.62
CA LYS A 227 -16.17 3.60 6.02
C LYS A 227 -16.66 3.01 7.35
N ILE A 228 -16.26 1.77 7.64
CA ILE A 228 -16.78 0.97 8.77
C ILE A 228 -15.73 0.72 9.86
N SER A 229 -14.46 1.07 9.64
CA SER A 229 -13.38 0.78 10.58
C SER A 229 -13.51 1.54 11.90
N PHE A 230 -13.06 0.92 12.98
CA PHE A 230 -13.07 1.51 14.32
C PHE A 230 -12.20 2.76 14.41
N TYR A 231 -11.00 2.73 13.86
CA TYR A 231 -10.10 3.88 13.84
C TYR A 231 -10.44 4.82 12.69
N ARG A 232 -11.21 5.87 12.96
CA ARG A 232 -11.73 6.80 11.95
C ARG A 232 -11.64 8.26 12.36
N PHE A 233 -11.80 9.16 11.37
CA PHE A 233 -11.96 10.59 11.64
C PHE A 233 -13.41 10.92 11.98
N LYS A 234 -13.61 11.74 13.01
CA LYS A 234 -14.85 12.43 13.31
C LYS A 234 -14.62 13.94 13.19
N ILE A 235 -15.55 14.64 12.57
CA ILE A 235 -15.51 16.09 12.45
C ILE A 235 -16.54 16.68 13.41
N ASP A 236 -16.06 17.60 14.21
CA ASP A 236 -16.88 18.41 15.09
C ASP A 236 -17.49 19.55 14.24
N THR A 237 -18.78 19.43 13.92
CA THR A 237 -19.49 20.35 13.03
C THR A 237 -19.61 21.75 13.62
N GLU A 238 -19.70 21.87 14.95
CA GLU A 238 -19.79 23.17 15.64
C GLU A 238 -18.45 23.96 15.52
N LYS A 239 -17.32 23.25 15.47
CA LYS A 239 -15.99 23.84 15.34
C LYS A 239 -15.52 23.98 13.90
N CYS A 240 -16.18 23.32 12.97
CA CYS A 240 -15.76 23.30 11.57
C CYS A 240 -16.32 24.53 10.84
N THR A 241 -15.42 25.44 10.46
CA THR A 241 -15.75 26.64 9.67
C THR A 241 -15.67 26.40 8.15
N GLU A 242 -15.58 25.16 7.69
CA GLU A 242 -15.50 24.78 6.27
C GLU A 242 -14.40 25.50 5.46
N CYS A 243 -13.36 26.00 6.11
CA CYS A 243 -12.29 26.79 5.51
C CYS A 243 -11.42 26.02 4.49
N ALA A 244 -11.68 24.74 4.27
CA ALA A 244 -10.98 23.83 3.35
C ALA A 244 -9.44 23.72 3.55
N SER A 245 -8.89 24.23 4.65
CA SER A 245 -7.44 24.11 4.95
C SER A 245 -6.97 22.66 5.04
N CYS A 246 -7.82 21.76 5.53
CA CYS A 246 -7.59 20.32 5.59
C CYS A 246 -7.47 19.69 4.19
N GLN A 247 -8.27 20.13 3.21
CA GLN A 247 -8.18 19.68 1.82
C GLN A 247 -6.93 20.25 1.14
N LYS A 248 -6.64 21.53 1.35
CA LYS A 248 -5.43 22.18 0.78
C LYS A 248 -4.14 21.53 1.26
N SER A 249 -4.09 21.00 2.49
CA SER A 249 -2.93 20.28 3.01
C SER A 249 -2.90 18.80 2.62
N CYS A 250 -4.03 18.24 2.16
CA CYS A 250 -4.12 16.85 1.79
C CYS A 250 -3.40 16.56 0.46
N LYS A 251 -2.38 15.71 0.49
CA LYS A 251 -1.63 15.31 -0.71
C LYS A 251 -2.48 14.51 -1.71
N LEU A 252 -3.55 13.88 -1.23
CA LEU A 252 -4.52 13.11 -2.04
C LEU A 252 -5.73 13.94 -2.45
N ASP A 253 -5.76 15.24 -2.08
CA ASP A 253 -6.81 16.18 -2.37
C ASP A 253 -8.23 15.70 -2.01
N ILE A 254 -8.36 15.15 -0.81
CA ILE A 254 -9.63 14.68 -0.28
C ILE A 254 -10.32 15.82 0.47
N PRO A 255 -11.61 16.12 0.20
CA PRO A 255 -12.40 17.07 0.98
C PRO A 255 -12.76 16.44 2.32
N VAL A 256 -11.80 16.42 3.27
CA VAL A 256 -11.94 15.73 4.57
C VAL A 256 -13.13 16.27 5.37
N TRP A 257 -13.42 17.56 5.26
CA TRP A 257 -14.53 18.21 5.94
C TRP A 257 -15.91 17.74 5.47
N ARG A 258 -16.05 17.25 4.20
CA ARG A 258 -17.27 16.61 3.67
C ARG A 258 -17.24 15.10 3.81
N ASN A 259 -16.09 14.48 3.59
CA ASN A 259 -15.95 13.02 3.57
C ASN A 259 -14.71 12.59 4.34
N PRO A 260 -14.74 12.59 5.68
CA PRO A 260 -13.58 12.30 6.52
C PRO A 260 -13.08 10.87 6.38
N ASN A 261 -13.98 9.92 6.06
CA ASN A 261 -13.66 8.50 5.93
C ASN A 261 -13.72 8.00 4.48
N SER A 262 -13.32 8.86 3.54
CA SER A 262 -13.20 8.50 2.13
C SER A 262 -12.39 7.21 1.96
N MET A 263 -12.79 6.37 0.99
CA MET A 263 -12.07 5.15 0.60
C MET A 263 -10.62 5.42 0.17
N ASP A 264 -10.27 6.67 -0.16
CA ASP A 264 -8.93 7.07 -0.58
C ASP A 264 -8.07 7.60 0.58
N CYS A 265 -8.66 7.87 1.75
CA CYS A 265 -7.96 8.44 2.89
C CYS A 265 -7.02 7.41 3.53
N ILE A 266 -5.70 7.67 3.47
CA ILE A 266 -4.66 6.84 4.13
C ILE A 266 -4.48 7.17 5.62
N ARG A 267 -5.34 8.02 6.18
CA ARG A 267 -5.35 8.41 7.61
C ARG A 267 -4.02 8.94 8.12
N CYS A 268 -3.27 9.62 7.26
CA CYS A 268 -1.97 10.18 7.61
C CYS A 268 -2.00 11.24 8.73
N GLY A 269 -3.15 11.88 8.99
CA GLY A 269 -3.31 12.87 10.06
C GLY A 269 -2.84 14.29 9.70
N ASP A 270 -2.31 14.53 8.51
CA ASP A 270 -1.84 15.86 8.09
C ASP A 270 -2.95 16.92 8.17
N CYS A 271 -4.19 16.56 7.84
CA CYS A 271 -5.37 17.43 7.95
C CYS A 271 -5.69 17.86 9.39
N LYS A 272 -5.49 16.97 10.36
CA LYS A 272 -5.69 17.26 11.79
C LYS A 272 -4.70 18.31 12.29
N THR A 273 -3.44 18.24 11.83
CA THR A 273 -2.37 19.16 12.29
C THR A 273 -2.52 20.57 11.78
N VAL A 274 -3.21 20.77 10.65
CA VAL A 274 -3.42 22.10 10.04
C VAL A 274 -4.78 22.71 10.34
N CYS A 275 -5.67 21.99 10.99
CA CYS A 275 -6.99 22.50 11.34
C CYS A 275 -6.87 23.58 12.43
N PRO A 276 -7.24 24.86 12.16
CA PRO A 276 -7.09 25.95 13.14
C PRO A 276 -7.98 25.71 14.36
N ASN A 277 -9.21 25.25 14.14
CA ASN A 277 -10.22 25.06 15.18
C ASN A 277 -10.16 23.66 15.82
N LYS A 278 -9.17 22.81 15.47
CA LYS A 278 -9.03 21.44 15.97
C LYS A 278 -10.32 20.60 15.83
N ALA A 279 -11.13 20.89 14.79
CA ALA A 279 -12.40 20.21 14.53
C ALA A 279 -12.25 18.73 14.11
N ILE A 280 -11.04 18.30 13.72
CA ILE A 280 -10.79 16.92 13.25
C ILE A 280 -10.21 16.10 14.39
N LYS A 281 -10.91 15.06 14.81
CA LYS A 281 -10.50 14.13 15.87
C LYS A 281 -10.39 12.71 15.32
N PHE A 282 -9.48 11.90 15.87
CA PHE A 282 -9.54 10.45 15.74
C PHE A 282 -10.51 9.88 16.78
N THR A 283 -11.36 8.97 16.35
CA THR A 283 -12.29 8.27 17.22
C THR A 283 -12.11 6.77 17.06
N VAL A 284 -12.18 6.02 18.16
CA VAL A 284 -11.98 4.56 18.18
C VAL A 284 -13.33 3.82 18.26
N SER A 285 -14.45 4.51 18.45
CA SER A 285 -15.75 3.86 18.58
C SER A 285 -16.86 4.52 17.76
N ASN A 286 -17.87 3.68 17.44
CA ASN A 286 -19.15 4.10 16.85
C ASN A 286 -20.14 4.59 17.90
N VAL A 287 -19.76 4.60 19.18
CA VAL A 287 -20.67 4.97 20.25
C VAL A 287 -20.82 6.49 20.24
N GLU A 288 -21.88 6.96 19.63
CA GLU A 288 -22.41 8.27 19.88
C GLU A 288 -22.97 8.27 21.31
N LYS A 289 -22.34 9.04 22.20
CA LYS A 289 -23.00 9.59 23.36
C LYS A 289 -23.40 11.01 23.04
#